data_986d82036b7bd57370c522c75aec059c
#
_entry.id   986d82036b7bd57370c522c75aec059c
#
_cell.length_a   1.000
_cell.length_b   1.000
_cell.length_c   1.000
_cell.angle_alpha   90.00
_cell.angle_beta   90.00
_cell.angle_gamma   90.00
#
_symmetry.space_group_name_H-M   'P 1'
#
loop_
_entity.id
_entity.type
_entity.pdbx_description
1 polymer ?
#
loop_
_entity_poly.entity_id
_entity_poly.type
_entity_poly.pdbx_seq_one_letter_code
_entity_poly.pdbx_strand_id
1 'polypeptide(L)'
;GGDAPLRKGERAKLLFLPDQHLGRNTARRAGFVSEIDAERAAAKKPAAHAKSGAASARRGGARTAARASRADGVAHADMAVWDPRSELGGLAPETIRHATILLWAGHCSVHKLFRPEHVAQARRDHGVETVIVHPECCQEVVELADKVGSTEFIIREIDAARPGTSWAVGTEVHLVNRLARLAAERGVRVRILSDCQCLCTTMYRIDQAHLLWALDHLAEGRMVNEIRVHADARRLARLALDRMLANAAPSGAARSRATALVD
;
A
#
# COMPACT_ATOMS: atom_id res chain seq x y z
N GLY A 1 -0.72 -14.05 -13.64
CA GLY A 1 -1.24 -15.30 -13.18
C GLY A 1 -2.30 -15.79 -14.13
N GLY A 2 -2.02 -16.87 -14.80
CA GLY A 2 -3.02 -17.52 -15.64
C GLY A 2 -3.91 -18.40 -14.78
N ASP A 3 -5.09 -18.70 -15.29
CA ASP A 3 -6.02 -19.66 -14.70
C ASP A 3 -5.56 -21.12 -14.95
N ALA A 4 -4.33 -21.29 -15.49
CA ALA A 4 -3.75 -22.60 -15.72
C ALA A 4 -3.34 -23.25 -14.38
N PRO A 5 -3.64 -24.53 -14.17
CA PRO A 5 -3.23 -25.24 -12.98
C PRO A 5 -1.70 -25.32 -12.90
N LEU A 6 -1.17 -25.18 -11.70
CA LEU A 6 0.27 -25.34 -11.45
C LEU A 6 0.71 -26.79 -11.73
N ARG A 7 1.86 -26.96 -12.39
CA ARG A 7 2.50 -28.26 -12.57
C ARG A 7 3.14 -28.72 -11.26
N LYS A 8 3.42 -30.02 -11.17
CA LYS A 8 4.12 -30.59 -10.01
C LYS A 8 5.46 -29.89 -9.81
N GLY A 9 5.68 -29.29 -8.64
CA GLY A 9 6.90 -28.54 -8.31
C GLY A 9 6.85 -27.04 -8.62
N GLU A 10 5.84 -26.56 -9.34
CA GLU A 10 5.64 -25.12 -9.56
C GLU A 10 5.00 -24.47 -8.33
N ARG A 11 5.36 -23.20 -8.09
CA ARG A 11 4.79 -22.36 -7.05
C ARG A 11 4.20 -21.10 -7.68
N ALA A 12 3.01 -20.72 -7.28
CA ALA A 12 2.46 -19.43 -7.65
C ALA A 12 3.30 -18.30 -7.04
N LYS A 13 3.57 -17.28 -7.83
CA LYS A 13 4.22 -16.04 -7.38
C LYS A 13 3.37 -14.85 -7.79
N LEU A 14 3.38 -13.83 -6.95
CA LEU A 14 2.74 -12.55 -7.20
C LEU A 14 3.81 -11.49 -7.48
N LEU A 15 3.71 -10.81 -8.62
CA LEU A 15 4.41 -9.54 -8.84
C LEU A 15 3.44 -8.41 -8.52
N PHE A 16 3.74 -7.65 -7.47
CA PHE A 16 2.91 -6.53 -7.03
C PHE A 16 3.45 -5.22 -7.62
N LEU A 17 2.59 -4.50 -8.34
CA LEU A 17 2.88 -3.22 -8.98
C LEU A 17 1.85 -2.17 -8.52
N PRO A 18 2.15 -0.87 -8.64
CA PRO A 18 3.46 -0.28 -8.98
C PRO A 18 4.29 0.11 -7.74
N ASP A 19 3.74 -0.01 -6.53
CA ASP A 19 4.30 0.52 -5.29
C ASP A 19 4.70 -0.60 -4.32
N GLN A 20 5.98 -0.60 -3.92
CA GLN A 20 6.52 -1.62 -3.01
C GLN A 20 5.96 -1.50 -1.59
N HIS A 21 5.70 -0.28 -1.11
CA HIS A 21 5.22 -0.06 0.25
C HIS A 21 3.76 -0.51 0.39
N LEU A 22 2.90 -0.14 -0.58
CA LEU A 22 1.53 -0.63 -0.63
C LEU A 22 1.48 -2.16 -0.68
N GLY A 23 2.30 -2.77 -1.55
CA GLY A 23 2.39 -4.22 -1.67
C GLY A 23 2.84 -4.88 -0.38
N ARG A 24 3.91 -4.38 0.23
CA ARG A 24 4.47 -4.88 1.50
C ARG A 24 3.45 -4.78 2.62
N ASN A 25 2.88 -3.61 2.84
CA ASN A 25 1.93 -3.39 3.94
C ASN A 25 0.65 -4.20 3.76
N THR A 26 0.17 -4.36 2.52
CA THR A 26 -0.98 -5.20 2.20
C THR A 26 -0.70 -6.67 2.47
N ALA A 27 0.44 -7.18 2.02
CA ALA A 27 0.84 -8.56 2.21
C ALA A 27 1.10 -8.88 3.70
N ARG A 28 1.71 -7.96 4.46
CA ARG A 28 1.86 -8.12 5.92
C ARG A 28 0.52 -8.27 6.64
N ARG A 29 -0.47 -7.49 6.25
CA ARG A 29 -1.84 -7.63 6.79
C ARG A 29 -2.45 -8.99 6.46
N ALA A 30 -2.04 -9.61 5.37
CA ALA A 30 -2.43 -10.97 4.99
C ALA A 30 -1.56 -12.08 5.66
N GLY A 31 -0.60 -11.70 6.50
CA GLY A 31 0.23 -12.62 7.29
C GLY A 31 1.55 -13.03 6.65
N PHE A 32 1.95 -12.39 5.55
CA PHE A 32 3.26 -12.62 4.93
C PHE A 32 4.37 -11.86 5.66
N VAL A 33 5.56 -12.44 5.71
CA VAL A 33 6.75 -11.87 6.35
C VAL A 33 7.48 -10.98 5.34
N SER A 34 7.67 -9.70 5.69
CA SER A 34 8.46 -8.79 4.85
C SER A 34 9.96 -9.03 5.04
N GLU A 35 10.77 -8.53 4.10
CA GLU A 35 12.21 -8.52 4.21
C GLU A 35 12.68 -7.75 5.45
N ILE A 36 11.99 -6.65 5.79
CA ILE A 36 12.26 -5.84 6.98
C ILE A 36 11.98 -6.64 8.26
N ASP A 37 10.88 -7.38 8.33
CA ASP A 37 10.54 -8.22 9.48
C ASP A 37 11.56 -9.37 9.63
N ALA A 38 11.98 -9.97 8.53
CA ALA A 38 12.99 -11.04 8.53
C ALA A 38 14.36 -10.52 9.01
N GLU A 39 14.80 -9.36 8.54
CA GLU A 39 16.04 -8.71 8.98
C GLU A 39 16.00 -8.37 10.47
N ARG A 40 14.90 -7.80 10.94
CA ARG A 40 14.71 -7.49 12.37
C ARG A 40 14.71 -8.75 13.24
N ALA A 41 14.13 -9.84 12.75
CA ALA A 41 14.14 -11.12 13.46
C ALA A 41 15.55 -11.73 13.52
N ALA A 42 16.33 -11.62 12.43
CA ALA A 42 17.71 -12.07 12.39
C ALA A 42 18.61 -11.27 13.34
N ALA A 43 18.43 -9.95 13.40
CA ALA A 43 19.19 -9.07 14.30
C ALA A 43 18.90 -9.30 15.80
N LYS A 44 17.72 -9.82 16.13
CA LYS A 44 17.32 -10.13 17.52
C LYS A 44 17.81 -11.49 18.04
N LYS A 45 18.35 -12.37 17.17
CA LYS A 45 18.93 -13.66 17.60
C LYS A 45 20.29 -13.39 18.24
N PRO A 46 20.49 -13.67 19.57
CA PRO A 46 21.84 -13.66 20.14
C PRO A 46 22.68 -14.72 19.43
N ALA A 47 23.95 -14.44 19.18
CA ALA A 47 24.89 -15.41 18.67
C ALA A 47 24.82 -16.66 19.56
N ALA A 48 24.19 -17.72 19.06
CA ALA A 48 24.01 -18.94 19.81
C ALA A 48 25.36 -19.62 19.98
N HIS A 49 25.89 -19.57 21.21
CA HIS A 49 26.87 -20.55 21.66
C HIS A 49 26.25 -21.93 21.55
N ALA A 50 26.87 -22.78 20.76
CA ALA A 50 26.53 -24.19 20.62
C ALA A 50 26.56 -24.86 21.99
N LYS A 51 25.39 -25.24 22.52
CA LYS A 51 25.26 -26.32 23.51
C LYS A 51 24.02 -27.14 23.16
N SER A 52 24.29 -28.41 22.92
CA SER A 52 23.31 -29.48 22.71
C SER A 52 22.43 -29.71 23.94
N GLY A 53 21.15 -30.00 23.72
CA GLY A 53 20.26 -30.46 24.82
C GLY A 53 18.82 -30.62 24.38
N ALA A 54 18.31 -31.81 24.52
CA ALA A 54 17.12 -32.41 23.96
C ALA A 54 15.76 -31.88 24.50
N ALA A 55 14.78 -32.01 23.64
CA ALA A 55 13.37 -32.39 23.77
C ALA A 55 12.50 -31.85 24.93
N SER A 56 11.35 -31.27 24.58
CA SER A 56 10.03 -31.73 25.06
C SER A 56 8.89 -31.13 24.24
N ALA A 57 8.02 -31.99 23.74
CA ALA A 57 6.79 -31.65 23.03
C ALA A 57 5.67 -31.31 24.02
N ARG A 58 4.83 -30.29 23.73
CA ARG A 58 3.42 -30.25 24.14
C ARG A 58 2.53 -29.63 23.07
N ARG A 59 1.42 -30.32 22.81
CA ARG A 59 0.37 -30.06 21.83
C ARG A 59 -0.58 -28.94 22.27
N GLY A 60 -1.17 -28.26 21.32
CA GLY A 60 -2.48 -27.65 21.47
C GLY A 60 -2.72 -26.39 20.66
N GLY A 61 -3.69 -26.38 19.75
CA GLY A 61 -4.39 -25.21 19.27
C GLY A 61 -4.20 -24.86 17.79
N ALA A 62 -5.13 -25.30 16.97
CA ALA A 62 -5.25 -24.96 15.55
C ALA A 62 -5.58 -23.47 15.36
N ARG A 63 -4.69 -22.74 14.71
CA ARG A 63 -4.95 -21.47 14.03
C ARG A 63 -4.30 -21.56 12.66
N THR A 64 -5.09 -21.37 11.62
CA THR A 64 -4.64 -21.32 10.22
C THR A 64 -3.71 -20.11 10.03
N ALA A 65 -2.43 -20.28 10.37
CA ALA A 65 -1.36 -19.39 10.01
C ALA A 65 -0.73 -19.93 8.72
N ALA A 66 -0.55 -19.08 7.71
CA ALA A 66 0.27 -19.39 6.56
C ALA A 66 1.62 -19.88 7.08
N ARG A 67 1.96 -21.12 6.72
CA ARG A 67 3.08 -21.85 7.28
C ARG A 67 4.37 -21.35 6.66
N ALA A 68 5.10 -20.48 7.38
CA ALA A 68 6.49 -20.19 7.05
C ALA A 68 7.27 -21.51 7.00
N SER A 69 7.81 -21.87 5.84
CA SER A 69 8.61 -23.08 5.65
C SER A 69 9.93 -22.89 6.41
N ARG A 70 10.03 -23.53 7.55
CA ARG A 70 11.27 -23.61 8.34
C ARG A 70 12.09 -24.79 7.83
N ALA A 71 13.03 -24.52 6.94
CA ALA A 71 14.24 -25.28 6.82
C ALA A 71 15.38 -24.34 7.27
N ASP A 72 16.22 -24.75 8.17
CA ASP A 72 17.47 -24.11 8.62
C ASP A 72 17.43 -22.97 9.64
N GLY A 73 16.33 -22.76 10.33
CA GLY A 73 16.30 -21.78 11.44
C GLY A 73 16.50 -20.30 11.06
N VAL A 74 16.63 -19.98 9.78
CA VAL A 74 16.65 -18.60 9.26
C VAL A 74 15.22 -18.20 8.90
N ALA A 75 14.76 -17.08 9.40
CA ALA A 75 13.47 -16.51 8.98
C ALA A 75 13.65 -16.01 7.54
N HIS A 76 13.15 -16.76 6.57
CA HIS A 76 13.11 -16.30 5.19
C HIS A 76 11.95 -15.33 5.02
N ALA A 77 12.21 -14.22 4.32
CA ALA A 77 11.16 -13.30 3.91
C ALA A 77 10.28 -13.94 2.83
N ASP A 78 8.98 -13.74 2.94
CA ASP A 78 8.02 -14.13 1.90
C ASP A 78 8.00 -13.13 0.73
N MET A 79 8.60 -11.96 0.92
CA MET A 79 8.64 -10.85 -0.02
C MET A 79 10.08 -10.48 -0.37
N ALA A 80 10.27 -9.98 -1.59
CA ALA A 80 11.51 -9.37 -2.03
C ALA A 80 11.24 -8.20 -2.99
N VAL A 81 12.07 -7.16 -2.93
CA VAL A 81 11.93 -5.99 -3.81
C VAL A 81 12.60 -6.28 -5.14
N TRP A 82 11.82 -6.17 -6.22
CA TRP A 82 12.26 -6.36 -7.60
C TRP A 82 12.55 -5.02 -8.27
N ASP A 83 13.83 -4.73 -8.57
CA ASP A 83 14.21 -3.56 -9.35
C ASP A 83 14.21 -3.91 -10.86
N PRO A 84 13.27 -3.36 -11.66
CA PRO A 84 13.17 -3.67 -13.09
C PRO A 84 14.37 -3.20 -13.92
N ARG A 85 15.25 -2.36 -13.36
CA ARG A 85 16.46 -1.86 -14.02
C ARG A 85 17.65 -2.80 -13.87
N SER A 86 17.52 -3.81 -13.04
CA SER A 86 18.59 -4.77 -12.71
C SER A 86 18.25 -6.16 -13.26
N GLU A 87 19.28 -6.88 -13.68
CA GLU A 87 19.13 -8.29 -14.05
C GLU A 87 18.56 -9.09 -12.88
N LEU A 88 17.59 -9.98 -13.16
CA LEU A 88 16.83 -10.71 -12.14
C LEU A 88 16.24 -9.82 -11.02
N GLY A 89 15.97 -8.54 -11.34
CA GLY A 89 15.47 -7.59 -10.34
C GLY A 89 16.49 -7.23 -9.26
N GLY A 90 17.77 -7.47 -9.49
CA GLY A 90 18.84 -7.30 -8.50
C GLY A 90 18.83 -8.37 -7.40
N LEU A 91 18.09 -9.45 -7.57
CA LEU A 91 17.90 -10.50 -6.58
C LEU A 91 18.72 -11.76 -6.92
N ALA A 92 19.23 -12.43 -5.90
CA ALA A 92 19.79 -13.75 -6.07
C ALA A 92 18.70 -14.76 -6.51
N PRO A 93 19.04 -15.74 -7.38
CA PRO A 93 18.08 -16.77 -7.81
C PRO A 93 17.40 -17.49 -6.65
N GLU A 94 18.11 -17.67 -5.54
CA GLU A 94 17.60 -18.30 -4.32
C GLU A 94 16.49 -17.44 -3.69
N THR A 95 16.71 -16.14 -3.56
CA THR A 95 15.72 -15.19 -3.06
C THR A 95 14.45 -15.22 -3.91
N ILE A 96 14.62 -15.24 -5.25
CA ILE A 96 13.48 -15.35 -6.17
C ILE A 96 12.74 -16.68 -5.98
N ARG A 97 13.46 -17.78 -5.74
CA ARG A 97 12.83 -19.09 -5.49
C ARG A 97 12.00 -19.10 -4.21
N HIS A 98 12.51 -18.50 -3.15
CA HIS A 98 11.82 -18.50 -1.84
C HIS A 98 10.69 -17.48 -1.74
N ALA A 99 10.86 -16.27 -2.28
CA ALA A 99 9.85 -15.25 -2.23
C ALA A 99 8.54 -15.68 -2.92
N THR A 100 7.43 -15.50 -2.25
CA THR A 100 6.08 -15.67 -2.80
C THR A 100 5.62 -14.41 -3.50
N ILE A 101 6.03 -13.24 -2.98
CA ILE A 101 5.64 -11.93 -3.48
C ILE A 101 6.90 -11.16 -3.90
N LEU A 102 6.91 -10.71 -5.14
CA LEU A 102 7.91 -9.79 -5.66
C LEU A 102 7.28 -8.40 -5.70
N LEU A 103 7.90 -7.46 -5.02
CA LEU A 103 7.44 -6.08 -4.90
C LEU A 103 8.19 -5.23 -5.92
N TRP A 104 7.49 -4.64 -6.87
CA TRP A 104 8.10 -3.70 -7.82
C TRP A 104 8.73 -2.53 -7.06
N ALA A 105 9.98 -2.17 -7.37
CA ALA A 105 10.76 -1.14 -6.68
C ALA A 105 10.27 0.31 -6.97
N GLY A 106 8.97 0.49 -7.19
CA GLY A 106 8.32 1.79 -7.28
C GLY A 106 7.87 2.28 -5.92
N HIS A 107 7.58 3.57 -5.82
CA HIS A 107 7.04 4.18 -4.61
C HIS A 107 6.33 5.50 -4.94
N CYS A 108 5.36 5.88 -4.10
CA CYS A 108 4.80 7.22 -4.14
C CYS A 108 5.78 8.21 -3.47
N SER A 109 6.16 9.27 -4.20
CA SER A 109 7.08 10.30 -3.67
C SER A 109 6.53 11.03 -2.45
N VAL A 110 5.21 11.23 -2.39
CA VAL A 110 4.54 11.88 -1.26
C VAL A 110 4.59 11.01 -0.01
N HIS A 111 4.10 9.78 -0.12
CA HIS A 111 3.98 8.90 1.05
C HIS A 111 5.34 8.47 1.60
N LYS A 112 6.38 8.43 0.75
CA LYS A 112 7.76 8.16 1.17
C LYS A 112 8.38 9.27 2.03
N LEU A 113 7.84 10.49 1.99
CA LEU A 113 8.33 11.59 2.82
C LEU A 113 7.98 11.44 4.31
N PHE A 114 6.93 10.70 4.62
CA PHE A 114 6.57 10.46 6.02
C PHE A 114 7.56 9.52 6.69
N ARG A 115 7.96 9.87 7.92
CA ARG A 115 8.95 9.15 8.72
C ARG A 115 8.41 8.84 10.11
N PRO A 116 8.97 7.84 10.81
CA PRO A 116 8.60 7.53 12.19
C PRO A 116 8.65 8.74 13.13
N GLU A 117 9.66 9.62 12.94
CA GLU A 117 9.84 10.81 13.76
C GLU A 117 8.65 11.77 13.68
N HIS A 118 7.99 11.87 12.53
CA HIS A 118 6.81 12.72 12.35
C HIS A 118 5.64 12.21 13.20
N VAL A 119 5.48 10.90 13.36
CA VAL A 119 4.45 10.33 14.24
C VAL A 119 4.71 10.72 15.70
N ALA A 120 5.94 10.56 16.16
CA ALA A 120 6.34 10.94 17.52
C ALA A 120 6.18 12.45 17.76
N GLN A 121 6.57 13.28 16.78
CA GLN A 121 6.45 14.73 16.84
C GLN A 121 4.98 15.16 16.88
N ALA A 122 4.12 14.62 16.01
CA ALA A 122 2.69 14.95 15.97
C ALA A 122 2.03 14.71 17.34
N ARG A 123 2.36 13.63 18.01
CA ARG A 123 1.84 13.31 19.34
C ARG A 123 2.40 14.24 20.42
N ARG A 124 3.72 14.44 20.45
CA ARG A 124 4.41 15.20 21.48
C ARG A 124 4.15 16.70 21.38
N ASP A 125 4.33 17.26 20.18
CA ASP A 125 4.40 18.71 20.01
C ASP A 125 3.04 19.33 19.64
N HIS A 126 2.11 18.50 19.14
CA HIS A 126 0.80 18.97 18.66
C HIS A 126 -0.39 18.31 19.34
N GLY A 127 -0.15 17.42 20.32
CA GLY A 127 -1.22 16.76 21.07
C GLY A 127 -2.17 15.96 20.18
N VAL A 128 -1.62 15.32 19.14
CA VAL A 128 -2.41 14.47 18.24
C VAL A 128 -2.78 13.18 18.95
N GLU A 129 -4.08 12.88 18.97
CA GLU A 129 -4.62 11.67 19.58
C GLU A 129 -4.60 10.49 18.61
N THR A 130 -4.91 10.76 17.34
CA THR A 130 -5.02 9.71 16.30
C THR A 130 -4.16 10.04 15.09
N VAL A 131 -3.31 9.10 14.71
CA VAL A 131 -2.53 9.15 13.47
C VAL A 131 -3.11 8.16 12.46
N ILE A 132 -3.51 8.67 11.32
CA ILE A 132 -4.03 7.86 10.21
C ILE A 132 -3.18 8.06 8.96
N VAL A 133 -2.77 6.96 8.31
CA VAL A 133 -1.86 7.02 7.16
C VAL A 133 -2.33 6.16 5.99
N HIS A 134 -1.91 6.55 4.80
CA HIS A 134 -2.09 5.75 3.60
C HIS A 134 -1.11 4.56 3.59
N PRO A 135 -1.51 3.36 3.12
CA PRO A 135 -0.65 2.17 3.12
C PRO A 135 0.54 2.23 2.16
N GLU A 136 0.68 3.28 1.35
CA GLU A 136 1.89 3.60 0.58
C GLU A 136 3.00 4.25 1.42
N CYS A 137 2.73 4.60 2.67
CA CYS A 137 3.78 4.98 3.61
C CYS A 137 4.70 3.78 3.89
N CYS A 138 5.96 4.07 4.25
CA CYS A 138 6.88 2.99 4.61
C CYS A 138 6.36 2.19 5.81
N GLN A 139 6.82 0.94 5.92
CA GLN A 139 6.34 -0.01 6.93
C GLN A 139 6.45 0.55 8.35
N GLU A 140 7.55 1.24 8.64
CA GLU A 140 7.83 1.80 9.97
C GLU A 140 6.80 2.86 10.38
N VAL A 141 6.34 3.68 9.45
CA VAL A 141 5.29 4.68 9.69
C VAL A 141 3.93 4.00 9.87
N VAL A 142 3.64 3.01 9.03
CA VAL A 142 2.40 2.22 9.13
C VAL A 142 2.28 1.49 10.47
N GLU A 143 3.39 0.97 11.00
CA GLU A 143 3.44 0.30 12.31
C GLU A 143 3.17 1.23 13.49
N LEU A 144 3.48 2.51 13.37
CA LEU A 144 3.28 3.52 14.41
C LEU A 144 1.93 4.23 14.31
N ALA A 145 1.23 4.10 13.19
CA ALA A 145 -0.07 4.71 12.98
C ALA A 145 -1.18 3.93 13.71
N ASP A 146 -2.19 4.67 14.19
CA ASP A 146 -3.37 4.06 14.83
C ASP A 146 -4.33 3.46 13.79
N LYS A 147 -4.37 4.08 12.60
CA LYS A 147 -5.23 3.64 11.50
C LYS A 147 -4.48 3.69 10.17
N VAL A 148 -4.78 2.72 9.31
CA VAL A 148 -4.16 2.60 7.98
C VAL A 148 -5.22 2.23 6.96
N GLY A 149 -5.34 3.00 5.89
CA GLY A 149 -6.31 2.70 4.84
C GLY A 149 -6.21 3.59 3.61
N SER A 150 -7.05 3.28 2.63
CA SER A 150 -7.14 4.03 1.38
C SER A 150 -7.58 5.48 1.60
N THR A 151 -7.47 6.30 0.57
CA THR A 151 -7.98 7.67 0.57
C THR A 151 -9.44 7.75 1.04
N GLU A 152 -10.29 6.87 0.53
CA GLU A 152 -11.70 6.81 0.94
C GLU A 152 -11.88 6.39 2.40
N PHE A 153 -11.07 5.47 2.88
CA PHE A 153 -11.06 5.09 4.29
C PHE A 153 -10.67 6.29 5.17
N ILE A 154 -9.62 7.03 4.79
CA ILE A 154 -9.19 8.22 5.52
C ILE A 154 -10.33 9.27 5.58
N ILE A 155 -11.00 9.52 4.45
CA ILE A 155 -12.14 10.46 4.39
C ILE A 155 -13.24 10.02 5.36
N ARG A 156 -13.68 8.77 5.30
CA ARG A 156 -14.74 8.25 6.18
C ARG A 156 -14.38 8.34 7.66
N GLU A 157 -13.14 8.03 8.02
CA GLU A 157 -12.69 8.10 9.42
C GLU A 157 -12.68 9.53 9.96
N ILE A 158 -12.24 10.49 9.15
CA ILE A 158 -12.26 11.90 9.53
C ILE A 158 -13.71 12.41 9.57
N ASP A 159 -14.57 11.99 8.64
CA ASP A 159 -16.00 12.39 8.65
C ASP A 159 -16.74 11.83 9.86
N ALA A 160 -16.37 10.65 10.33
CA ALA A 160 -16.93 10.03 11.54
C ALA A 160 -16.26 10.48 12.84
N ALA A 161 -15.24 11.34 12.78
CA ALA A 161 -14.48 11.78 13.95
C ALA A 161 -15.36 12.62 14.90
N ARG A 162 -15.20 12.37 16.20
CA ARG A 162 -15.96 13.09 17.25
C ARG A 162 -15.42 14.50 17.46
N PRO A 163 -16.28 15.48 17.73
CA PRO A 163 -15.86 16.82 18.11
C PRO A 163 -14.85 16.80 19.27
N GLY A 164 -13.89 17.73 19.24
CA GLY A 164 -12.82 17.83 20.22
C GLY A 164 -11.59 16.96 19.94
N THR A 165 -11.67 15.95 19.04
CA THR A 165 -10.55 15.07 18.73
C THR A 165 -9.50 15.73 17.81
N SER A 166 -8.25 15.23 17.88
CA SER A 166 -7.11 15.74 17.15
C SER A 166 -6.44 14.63 16.32
N TRP A 167 -6.30 14.87 15.00
CA TRP A 167 -5.86 13.89 14.01
C TRP A 167 -4.64 14.39 13.23
N ALA A 168 -3.68 13.50 13.00
CA ALA A 168 -2.63 13.71 12.00
C ALA A 168 -2.80 12.72 10.85
N VAL A 169 -2.72 13.23 9.62
CA VAL A 169 -3.02 12.47 8.41
C VAL A 169 -1.79 12.37 7.52
N GLY A 170 -1.33 11.16 7.27
CA GLY A 170 -0.18 10.85 6.39
C GLY A 170 -0.62 10.54 4.97
N THR A 171 -0.99 11.58 4.22
CA THR A 171 -1.28 11.52 2.78
C THR A 171 -1.05 12.89 2.13
N GLU A 172 -1.48 13.07 0.89
CA GLU A 172 -1.25 14.25 0.07
C GLU A 172 -1.90 15.51 0.68
N VAL A 173 -1.17 16.64 0.62
CA VAL A 173 -1.49 17.88 1.36
C VAL A 173 -2.83 18.50 0.97
N HIS A 174 -3.23 18.49 -0.30
CA HIS A 174 -4.50 19.10 -0.73
C HIS A 174 -5.71 18.35 -0.18
N LEU A 175 -5.64 17.02 -0.13
CA LEU A 175 -6.65 16.22 0.54
C LEU A 175 -6.71 16.56 2.02
N VAL A 176 -5.56 16.60 2.70
CA VAL A 176 -5.52 16.90 4.14
C VAL A 176 -6.08 18.28 4.44
N ASN A 177 -5.71 19.31 3.66
CA ASN A 177 -6.22 20.66 3.82
C ASN A 177 -7.75 20.74 3.62
N ARG A 178 -8.27 20.01 2.63
CA ARG A 178 -9.72 19.91 2.43
C ARG A 178 -10.42 19.27 3.63
N LEU A 179 -9.88 18.15 4.12
CA LEU A 179 -10.43 17.47 5.29
C LEU A 179 -10.32 18.34 6.55
N ALA A 180 -9.22 19.04 6.75
CA ALA A 180 -9.01 19.92 7.89
C ALA A 180 -10.06 21.05 7.93
N ARG A 181 -10.35 21.69 6.78
CA ARG A 181 -11.37 22.74 6.69
C ARG A 181 -12.76 22.20 7.03
N LEU A 182 -13.17 21.08 6.43
CA LEU A 182 -14.49 20.48 6.68
C LEU A 182 -14.63 19.94 8.11
N ALA A 183 -13.58 19.38 8.67
CA ALA A 183 -13.54 18.84 10.02
C ALA A 183 -13.61 19.96 11.09
N ALA A 184 -12.99 21.12 10.82
CA ALA A 184 -13.00 22.27 11.72
C ALA A 184 -14.42 22.78 12.02
N GLU A 185 -15.33 22.74 11.03
CA GLU A 185 -16.74 23.11 11.19
C GLU A 185 -17.48 22.24 12.22
N ARG A 186 -16.95 21.03 12.47
CA ARG A 186 -17.47 20.06 13.45
C ARG A 186 -16.66 20.02 14.74
N GLY A 187 -15.70 20.93 14.92
CA GLY A 187 -14.83 20.96 16.10
C GLY A 187 -13.77 19.83 16.13
N VAL A 188 -13.43 19.26 14.98
CA VAL A 188 -12.36 18.25 14.83
C VAL A 188 -11.11 18.93 14.29
N ARG A 189 -9.97 18.70 14.92
CA ARG A 189 -8.67 19.22 14.48
C ARG A 189 -7.99 18.20 13.60
N VAL A 190 -7.70 18.56 12.37
CA VAL A 190 -6.97 17.72 11.41
C VAL A 190 -5.74 18.47 10.92
N ARG A 191 -4.59 17.80 10.88
CA ARG A 191 -3.35 18.32 10.32
C ARG A 191 -2.65 17.29 9.46
N ILE A 192 -1.73 17.74 8.62
CA ILE A 192 -0.80 16.83 7.94
C ILE A 192 0.19 16.25 8.95
N LEU A 193 0.59 15.00 8.75
CA LEU A 193 1.51 14.29 9.65
C LEU A 193 2.91 14.91 9.70
N SER A 194 3.37 15.54 8.62
CA SER A 194 4.68 16.19 8.53
C SER A 194 4.52 17.67 8.28
N ASP A 195 5.38 18.50 8.87
CA ASP A 195 5.41 19.95 8.57
C ASP A 195 6.03 20.24 7.18
N CYS A 196 6.61 19.25 6.51
CA CYS A 196 7.04 19.34 5.13
C CYS A 196 5.80 19.35 4.20
N GLN A 197 5.83 20.21 3.18
CA GLN A 197 4.80 20.21 2.15
C GLN A 197 4.88 18.90 1.32
N CYS A 198 4.05 17.94 1.68
CA CYS A 198 3.94 16.66 0.96
C CYS A 198 3.08 16.84 -0.31
N LEU A 199 3.58 17.68 -1.23
CA LEU A 199 2.93 18.03 -2.48
C LEU A 199 3.22 16.96 -3.54
N CYS A 200 2.17 16.47 -4.18
CA CYS A 200 2.32 15.63 -5.36
C CYS A 200 2.55 16.48 -6.60
N THR A 201 3.79 16.58 -7.07
CA THR A 201 4.15 17.38 -8.25
C THR A 201 3.43 16.91 -9.53
N THR A 202 3.01 15.65 -9.61
CA THR A 202 2.24 15.12 -10.72
C THR A 202 0.79 15.60 -10.67
N MET A 203 0.13 15.50 -9.52
CA MET A 203 -1.25 15.97 -9.33
C MET A 203 -1.33 17.50 -9.43
N TYR A 204 -0.30 18.21 -8.98
CA TYR A 204 -0.24 19.69 -9.04
C TYR A 204 -0.27 20.24 -10.47
N ARG A 205 0.05 19.41 -11.45
CA ARG A 205 -0.06 19.81 -12.88
C ARG A 205 -1.49 19.80 -13.40
N ILE A 206 -2.43 19.23 -12.65
CA ILE A 206 -3.85 19.24 -12.97
C ILE A 206 -4.46 20.42 -12.21
N ASP A 207 -4.38 21.58 -12.78
CA ASP A 207 -4.87 22.83 -12.22
C ASP A 207 -6.03 23.42 -13.04
N GLN A 208 -6.61 24.49 -12.53
CA GLN A 208 -7.75 25.16 -13.17
C GLN A 208 -7.38 25.77 -14.53
N ALA A 209 -6.15 26.28 -14.68
CA ALA A 209 -5.69 26.89 -15.93
C ALA A 209 -5.57 25.83 -17.03
N HIS A 210 -4.99 24.66 -16.72
CA HIS A 210 -4.90 23.56 -17.68
C HIS A 210 -6.29 22.97 -18.02
N LEU A 211 -7.20 22.90 -17.04
CA LEU A 211 -8.57 22.47 -17.31
C LEU A 211 -9.27 23.44 -18.24
N LEU A 212 -9.20 24.75 -17.98
CA LEU A 212 -9.79 25.79 -18.84
C LEU A 212 -9.21 25.70 -20.25
N TRP A 213 -7.89 25.65 -20.37
CA TRP A 213 -7.20 25.50 -21.65
C TRP A 213 -7.70 24.30 -22.46
N ALA A 214 -7.87 23.14 -21.79
CA ALA A 214 -8.38 21.95 -22.46
C ALA A 214 -9.84 22.12 -22.92
N LEU A 215 -10.70 22.73 -22.09
CA LEU A 215 -12.12 22.97 -22.40
C LEU A 215 -12.28 23.97 -23.54
N ASP A 216 -11.51 25.06 -23.56
CA ASP A 216 -11.54 26.07 -24.64
C ASP A 216 -11.18 25.43 -25.99
N HIS A 217 -10.11 24.61 -26.01
CA HIS A 217 -9.73 23.90 -27.23
C HIS A 217 -10.78 22.91 -27.69
N LEU A 218 -11.40 22.17 -26.75
CA LEU A 218 -12.50 21.25 -27.09
C LEU A 218 -13.71 22.01 -27.65
N ALA A 219 -14.05 23.19 -27.11
CA ALA A 219 -15.12 24.03 -27.61
C ALA A 219 -14.87 24.50 -29.05
N GLU A 220 -13.60 24.68 -29.43
CA GLU A 220 -13.18 25.03 -30.78
C GLU A 220 -13.02 23.79 -31.71
N GLY A 221 -13.40 22.62 -31.26
CA GLY A 221 -13.26 21.35 -31.99
C GLY A 221 -11.82 20.83 -32.08
N ARG A 222 -10.90 21.37 -31.29
CA ARG A 222 -9.50 20.94 -31.23
C ARG A 222 -9.27 20.01 -30.02
N MET A 223 -8.85 18.78 -30.30
CA MET A 223 -8.50 17.84 -29.25
C MET A 223 -7.03 18.05 -28.84
N VAL A 224 -6.82 18.37 -27.58
CA VAL A 224 -5.49 18.53 -26.96
C VAL A 224 -5.25 17.39 -25.97
N ASN A 225 -3.99 17.01 -25.77
CA ASN A 225 -3.58 15.95 -24.84
C ASN A 225 -4.23 14.58 -25.13
N GLU A 226 -4.53 14.28 -26.40
CA GLU A 226 -5.08 12.98 -26.77
C GLU A 226 -4.12 11.85 -26.39
N ILE A 227 -4.64 10.87 -25.62
CA ILE A 227 -3.89 9.67 -25.25
C ILE A 227 -4.22 8.54 -26.22
N ARG A 228 -3.21 8.07 -26.96
CA ARG A 228 -3.31 6.93 -27.86
C ARG A 228 -2.62 5.73 -27.24
N VAL A 229 -3.39 4.69 -26.94
CA VAL A 229 -2.89 3.45 -26.35
C VAL A 229 -2.83 2.37 -27.44
N HIS A 230 -1.70 1.67 -27.54
CA HIS A 230 -1.54 0.54 -28.45
C HIS A 230 -2.65 -0.50 -28.23
N ALA A 231 -3.14 -1.10 -29.34
CA ALA A 231 -4.31 -1.99 -29.30
C ALA A 231 -4.16 -3.15 -28.31
N ASP A 232 -2.98 -3.78 -28.24
CA ASP A 232 -2.72 -4.87 -27.29
C ASP A 232 -2.68 -4.41 -25.86
N ALA A 233 -2.07 -3.23 -25.56
CA ALA A 233 -2.06 -2.67 -24.23
C ALA A 233 -3.48 -2.35 -23.77
N ARG A 234 -4.33 -1.77 -24.64
CA ARG A 234 -5.75 -1.51 -24.36
C ARG A 234 -6.53 -2.79 -24.07
N ARG A 235 -6.34 -3.84 -24.90
CA ARG A 235 -6.99 -5.14 -24.70
C ARG A 235 -6.59 -5.78 -23.37
N LEU A 236 -5.28 -5.78 -23.05
CA LEU A 236 -4.77 -6.37 -21.82
C LEU A 236 -5.17 -5.56 -20.58
N ALA A 237 -5.17 -4.23 -20.66
CA ALA A 237 -5.63 -3.35 -19.59
C ALA A 237 -7.12 -3.57 -19.30
N ARG A 238 -7.96 -3.69 -20.33
CA ARG A 238 -9.37 -4.00 -20.16
C ARG A 238 -9.58 -5.34 -19.44
N LEU A 239 -8.87 -6.39 -19.88
CA LEU A 239 -8.92 -7.70 -19.20
C LEU A 239 -8.51 -7.60 -17.73
N ALA A 240 -7.47 -6.82 -17.41
CA ALA A 240 -7.02 -6.61 -16.04
C ALA A 240 -8.07 -5.87 -15.19
N LEU A 241 -8.71 -4.84 -15.76
CA LEU A 241 -9.79 -4.10 -15.09
C LEU A 241 -11.03 -4.99 -14.86
N ASP A 242 -11.44 -5.78 -15.84
CA ASP A 242 -12.58 -6.70 -15.70
C ASP A 242 -12.32 -7.71 -14.57
N ARG A 243 -11.11 -8.26 -14.47
CA ARG A 243 -10.70 -9.17 -13.38
C ARG A 243 -10.70 -8.45 -12.02
N MET A 244 -10.21 -7.22 -11.96
CA MET A 244 -10.22 -6.42 -10.74
C MET A 244 -11.65 -6.18 -10.25
N LEU A 245 -12.55 -5.76 -11.13
CA LEU A 245 -13.95 -5.50 -10.81
C LEU A 245 -14.68 -6.78 -10.36
N ALA A 246 -14.42 -7.90 -11.01
CA ALA A 246 -14.98 -9.19 -10.62
C ALA A 246 -14.56 -9.63 -9.21
N ASN A 247 -13.31 -9.33 -8.81
CA ASN A 247 -12.80 -9.65 -7.49
C ASN A 247 -13.19 -8.61 -6.42
N ALA A 248 -13.46 -7.37 -6.80
CA ALA A 248 -13.85 -6.30 -5.88
C ALA A 248 -15.36 -6.28 -5.60
N ALA A 249 -16.18 -6.95 -6.43
CA ALA A 249 -17.63 -7.01 -6.22
C ALA A 249 -17.95 -7.76 -4.92
N PRO A 250 -18.74 -7.17 -3.99
CA PRO A 250 -19.22 -7.90 -2.84
C PRO A 250 -20.01 -9.11 -3.32
N SER A 251 -19.71 -10.28 -2.78
CA SER A 251 -20.46 -11.50 -3.07
C SER A 251 -21.96 -11.26 -2.78
N GLY A 252 -22.74 -11.03 -3.81
CA GLY A 252 -24.20 -11.12 -3.79
C GLY A 252 -25.04 -9.84 -3.81
N ALA A 253 -24.50 -8.63 -3.66
CA ALA A 253 -25.36 -7.44 -3.52
C ALA A 253 -25.09 -6.25 -4.49
N ALA A 254 -24.03 -6.24 -5.27
CA ALA A 254 -23.61 -5.05 -6.03
C ALA A 254 -23.82 -5.11 -7.55
N ARG A 255 -24.43 -6.16 -8.10
CA ARG A 255 -24.71 -6.22 -9.54
C ARG A 255 -25.80 -5.25 -10.03
N SER A 256 -26.55 -4.64 -9.14
CA SER A 256 -27.71 -3.79 -9.49
C SER A 256 -27.41 -2.29 -9.68
N ARG A 257 -26.22 -1.80 -9.29
CA ARG A 257 -25.89 -0.36 -9.36
C ARG A 257 -24.89 0.04 -10.44
N ALA A 258 -24.15 -0.87 -11.01
CA ALA A 258 -23.16 -0.55 -12.04
C ALA A 258 -23.73 -0.43 -13.45
N THR A 259 -24.96 -0.92 -13.70
CA THR A 259 -25.63 -0.86 -15.01
C THR A 259 -26.41 0.43 -15.23
N ALA A 260 -26.57 1.28 -14.24
CA ALA A 260 -27.37 2.51 -14.30
C ALA A 260 -26.57 3.80 -14.55
N LEU A 261 -25.29 3.70 -14.88
CA LEU A 261 -24.41 4.85 -15.14
C LEU A 261 -23.79 4.87 -16.54
N VAL A 262 -24.27 4.05 -17.46
CA VAL A 262 -23.83 4.01 -18.86
C VAL A 262 -25.04 3.89 -19.79
N ASP A 263 -26.01 4.78 -19.64
CA ASP A 263 -27.00 5.17 -20.66
C ASP A 263 -27.02 6.68 -20.82
#